data_93f557cc3b870f220be9a89390a6e683
#
_entry.id   93f557cc3b870f220be9a89390a6e683
#
_cell.length_a   1.000
_cell.length_b   1.000
_cell.length_c   1.000
_cell.angle_alpha   90.00
_cell.angle_beta   90.00
_cell.angle_gamma   90.00
#
_symmetry.space_group_name_H-M   'P 1'
#
loop_
_entity.id
_entity.type
_entity.pdbx_description
1 polymer ?
#
loop_
_entity_poly.entity_id
_entity_poly.type
_entity_poly.pdbx_seq_one_letter_code
_entity_poly.pdbx_strand_id
1 'polypeptide(L)'
;LWNNTKVWLTLLLGGFLFSIPTTIVLVINYGIFGWSAAQYLFQGFGDKLLTAVIPHLFFECFALITAAGIALTITHYELCFLQNSQKRNVDTGNVVLLTLSMAFISWISLVLAAIIETYVSHI
;
A
#
# COMPACT_ATOMS: atom_id res chain seq x y z
N LEU A 1 -4.81 -8.96 9.14
CA LEU A 1 -5.71 -8.21 8.26
C LEU A 1 -6.07 -6.82 8.80
N TRP A 2 -6.61 -6.70 10.04
CA TRP A 2 -7.10 -5.42 10.58
C TRP A 2 -6.04 -4.31 10.61
N ASN A 3 -4.83 -4.59 11.05
CA ASN A 3 -3.73 -3.61 11.06
C ASN A 3 -3.36 -3.14 9.66
N ASN A 4 -3.21 -4.06 8.71
CA ASN A 4 -2.84 -3.74 7.34
C ASN A 4 -3.95 -2.95 6.62
N THR A 5 -5.23 -3.24 6.93
CA THR A 5 -6.36 -2.46 6.42
C THR A 5 -6.33 -1.01 6.94
N LYS A 6 -5.97 -0.78 8.21
CA LYS A 6 -5.80 0.59 8.74
C LYS A 6 -4.69 1.35 8.02
N VAL A 7 -3.53 0.71 7.84
CA VAL A 7 -2.40 1.29 7.11
C VAL A 7 -2.83 1.63 5.69
N TRP A 8 -3.47 0.71 4.99
CA TRP A 8 -3.98 0.89 3.64
C TRP A 8 -4.98 2.06 3.54
N LEU A 9 -5.95 2.16 4.46
CA LEU A 9 -6.87 3.30 4.53
C LEU A 9 -6.13 4.62 4.78
N THR A 10 -5.16 4.63 5.67
CA THR A 10 -4.35 5.82 5.96
C THR A 10 -3.56 6.27 4.72
N LEU A 11 -3.05 5.32 3.93
CA LEU A 11 -2.37 5.63 2.68
C LEU A 11 -3.33 6.27 1.67
N LEU A 12 -4.53 5.73 1.49
CA LEU A 12 -5.53 6.29 0.56
C LEU A 12 -5.97 7.68 0.99
N LEU A 13 -6.34 7.85 2.27
CA LEU A 13 -6.80 9.13 2.81
C LEU A 13 -5.69 10.18 2.84
N GLY A 14 -4.45 9.75 2.96
CA GLY A 14 -3.28 10.64 2.90
C GLY A 14 -3.13 11.36 1.57
N GLY A 15 -3.74 10.85 0.49
CA GLY A 15 -3.82 11.53 -0.81
C GLY A 15 -4.48 12.90 -0.73
N PHE A 16 -5.50 13.06 0.11
CA PHE A 16 -6.21 14.33 0.35
C PHE A 16 -5.41 15.32 1.22
N LEU A 17 -4.26 14.92 1.72
CA LEU A 17 -3.33 15.75 2.48
C LEU A 17 -1.98 15.84 1.78
N PHE A 18 -2.01 16.04 0.47
CA PHE A 18 -0.84 16.15 -0.41
C PHE A 18 0.14 14.98 -0.29
N SER A 19 -0.36 13.79 0.00
CA SER A 19 0.40 12.55 0.20
C SER A 19 1.48 12.62 1.29
N ILE A 20 1.48 13.62 2.17
CA ILE A 20 2.44 13.71 3.27
C ILE A 20 2.26 12.52 4.25
N PRO A 21 1.04 12.24 4.78
CA PRO A 21 0.84 11.06 5.63
C PRO A 21 1.17 9.75 4.92
N THR A 22 0.84 9.64 3.63
CA THR A 22 1.14 8.47 2.80
C THR A 22 2.63 8.18 2.80
N THR A 23 3.46 9.19 2.53
CA THR A 23 4.93 9.04 2.50
C THR A 23 5.48 8.62 3.85
N ILE A 24 5.03 9.27 4.94
CA ILE A 24 5.47 8.96 6.30
C ILE A 24 5.13 7.51 6.66
N VAL A 25 3.88 7.09 6.41
CA VAL A 25 3.42 5.73 6.72
C VAL A 25 4.17 4.67 5.92
N LEU A 26 4.46 4.92 4.64
CA LEU A 26 5.27 4.01 3.82
C LEU A 26 6.69 3.86 4.38
N VAL A 27 7.37 4.97 4.67
CA VAL A 27 8.74 4.94 5.20
C VAL A 27 8.80 4.17 6.53
N ILE A 28 7.84 4.40 7.43
CA ILE A 28 7.78 3.70 8.71
C ILE A 28 7.53 2.19 8.50
N ASN A 29 6.54 1.81 7.69
CA ASN A 29 6.20 0.40 7.48
C ASN A 29 7.37 -0.38 6.84
N TYR A 30 7.94 0.15 5.76
CA TYR A 30 9.06 -0.52 5.10
C TYR A 30 10.35 -0.47 5.93
N GLY A 31 10.55 0.58 6.74
CA GLY A 31 11.65 0.66 7.70
C GLY A 31 11.56 -0.42 8.77
N ILE A 32 10.39 -0.59 9.38
CA ILE A 32 10.13 -1.65 10.38
C ILE A 32 10.32 -3.03 9.75
N PHE A 33 9.77 -3.24 8.54
CA PHE A 33 9.94 -4.49 7.82
C PHE A 33 11.41 -4.80 7.52
N GLY A 34 12.15 -3.85 6.96
CA GLY A 34 13.57 -4.01 6.66
C GLY A 34 14.40 -4.30 7.91
N TRP A 35 14.11 -3.64 9.03
CA TRP A 35 14.74 -3.91 10.32
C TRP A 35 14.45 -5.34 10.80
N SER A 36 13.19 -5.75 10.77
CA SER A 36 12.79 -7.11 11.17
C SER A 36 13.44 -8.19 10.30
N ALA A 37 13.43 -7.99 8.98
CA ALA A 37 14.08 -8.91 8.04
C ALA A 37 15.58 -9.04 8.30
N ALA A 38 16.27 -7.93 8.56
CA ALA A 38 17.67 -7.93 8.90
C ALA A 38 17.94 -8.74 10.19
N GLN A 39 17.11 -8.58 11.23
CA GLN A 39 17.23 -9.35 12.45
C GLN A 39 17.07 -10.86 12.24
N TYR A 40 16.08 -11.29 11.43
CA TYR A 40 15.93 -12.70 11.07
C TYR A 40 17.17 -13.26 10.37
N LEU A 41 17.76 -12.50 9.45
CA LEU A 41 18.98 -12.90 8.73
C LEU A 41 20.19 -13.00 9.69
N PHE A 42 20.39 -12.03 10.57
CA PHE A 42 21.47 -12.04 11.54
C PHE A 42 21.38 -13.19 12.56
N GLN A 43 20.16 -13.63 12.88
CA GLN A 43 19.92 -14.75 13.78
C GLN A 43 20.03 -16.12 13.08
N GLY A 44 20.30 -16.15 11.78
CA GLY A 44 20.40 -17.39 11.01
C GLY A 44 19.05 -18.01 10.60
N PHE A 45 17.96 -17.27 10.74
CA PHE A 45 16.60 -17.72 10.37
C PHE A 45 16.20 -17.32 8.94
N GLY A 46 17.15 -17.25 8.02
CA GLY A 46 16.89 -16.89 6.63
C GLY A 46 15.86 -17.77 5.94
N ASP A 47 15.88 -19.06 6.20
CA ASP A 47 14.91 -20.02 5.63
C ASP A 47 13.48 -19.70 6.09
N LYS A 48 13.30 -19.34 7.36
CA LYS A 48 11.98 -18.92 7.88
C LYS A 48 11.51 -17.63 7.27
N LEU A 49 12.39 -16.69 7.01
CA LEU A 49 12.07 -15.45 6.30
C LEU A 49 11.54 -15.75 4.90
N LEU A 50 12.24 -16.64 4.16
CA LEU A 50 11.87 -17.00 2.79
C LEU A 50 10.54 -17.75 2.73
N THR A 51 10.30 -18.68 3.63
CA THR A 51 9.13 -19.57 3.57
C THR A 51 7.90 -19.00 4.25
N ALA A 52 8.07 -18.28 5.36
CA ALA A 52 6.96 -17.78 6.15
C ALA A 52 6.59 -16.32 5.84
N VAL A 53 7.58 -15.46 5.54
CA VAL A 53 7.33 -14.02 5.41
C VAL A 53 7.13 -13.60 3.95
N ILE A 54 7.99 -14.05 3.04
CA ILE A 54 7.97 -13.59 1.65
C ILE A 54 6.65 -13.86 0.91
N PRO A 55 5.98 -15.01 1.07
CA PRO A 55 4.76 -15.29 0.32
C PRO A 55 3.63 -14.28 0.56
N HIS A 56 3.36 -13.92 1.82
CA HIS A 56 2.30 -12.95 2.12
C HIS A 56 2.76 -11.49 1.90
N LEU A 57 4.05 -11.22 2.11
CA LEU A 57 4.63 -9.91 1.91
C LEU A 57 4.46 -9.40 0.48
N PHE A 58 4.55 -10.28 -0.52
CA PHE A 58 4.35 -9.91 -1.92
C PHE A 58 2.99 -9.24 -2.13
N PHE A 59 1.92 -9.82 -1.60
CA PHE A 59 0.57 -9.29 -1.71
C PHE A 59 0.36 -8.02 -0.89
N GLU A 60 0.99 -7.93 0.29
CA GLU A 60 0.98 -6.71 1.11
C GLU A 60 1.69 -5.55 0.41
N CYS A 61 2.89 -5.77 -0.10
CA CYS A 61 3.63 -4.75 -0.84
C CYS A 61 2.85 -4.26 -2.06
N PHE A 62 2.28 -5.18 -2.84
CA PHE A 62 1.44 -4.83 -3.98
C PHE A 62 0.27 -3.93 -3.56
N ALA A 63 -0.43 -4.29 -2.48
CA ALA A 63 -1.56 -3.52 -1.97
C ALA A 63 -1.14 -2.12 -1.50
N LEU A 64 -0.07 -2.00 -0.73
CA LEU A 64 0.39 -0.72 -0.17
C LEU A 64 0.96 0.19 -1.26
N ILE A 65 1.72 -0.35 -2.23
CA ILE A 65 2.25 0.43 -3.36
C ILE A 65 1.10 0.95 -4.23
N THR A 66 0.10 0.12 -4.49
CA THR A 66 -1.09 0.53 -5.26
C THR A 66 -1.86 1.63 -4.52
N ALA A 67 -2.08 1.50 -3.21
CA ALA A 67 -2.73 2.52 -2.40
C ALA A 67 -1.96 3.85 -2.41
N ALA A 68 -0.63 3.79 -2.33
CA ALA A 68 0.21 4.98 -2.43
C ALA A 68 0.15 5.64 -3.82
N GLY A 69 0.12 4.84 -4.89
CA GLY A 69 -0.07 5.34 -6.25
C GLY A 69 -1.41 6.07 -6.43
N ILE A 70 -2.49 5.53 -5.83
CA ILE A 70 -3.80 6.19 -5.79
C ILE A 70 -3.71 7.53 -5.04
N ALA A 71 -3.07 7.55 -3.87
CA ALA A 71 -2.89 8.77 -3.08
C ALA A 71 -2.14 9.86 -3.86
N LEU A 72 -1.06 9.49 -4.54
CA LEU A 72 -0.30 10.41 -5.40
C LEU A 72 -1.15 10.93 -6.57
N THR A 73 -2.01 10.10 -7.14
CA THR A 73 -2.94 10.51 -8.19
C THR A 73 -3.93 11.56 -7.67
N ILE A 74 -4.52 11.34 -6.49
CA ILE A 74 -5.42 12.31 -5.85
C ILE A 74 -4.68 13.64 -5.62
N THR A 75 -3.50 13.60 -5.01
CA THR A 75 -2.65 14.79 -4.80
C THR A 75 -2.35 15.53 -6.10
N HIS A 76 -2.06 14.81 -7.18
CA HIS A 76 -1.82 15.43 -8.47
C HIS A 76 -3.05 16.23 -8.96
N TYR A 77 -4.26 15.68 -8.82
CA TYR A 77 -5.49 16.38 -9.18
C TYR A 77 -5.75 17.59 -8.29
N GLU A 78 -5.48 17.50 -6.99
CA GLU A 78 -5.58 18.65 -6.07
C GLU A 78 -4.66 19.77 -6.48
N LEU A 79 -3.40 19.49 -6.80
CA LEU A 79 -2.43 20.47 -7.25
C LEU A 79 -2.85 21.11 -8.59
N CYS A 80 -3.33 20.31 -9.54
CA CYS A 80 -3.84 20.82 -10.80
C CYS A 80 -5.04 21.76 -10.61
N PHE A 81 -5.92 21.44 -9.67
CA PHE A 81 -7.07 22.27 -9.32
C PHE A 81 -6.61 23.61 -8.72
N LEU A 82 -5.68 23.58 -7.75
CA LEU A 82 -5.14 24.76 -7.10
C LEU A 82 -4.37 25.69 -8.08
N GLN A 83 -3.71 25.13 -9.07
CA GLN A 83 -2.96 25.90 -10.08
C GLN A 83 -3.86 26.48 -11.18
N ASN A 84 -5.18 26.34 -11.07
CA ASN A 84 -6.15 26.83 -12.03
C ASN A 84 -5.87 26.41 -13.49
N SER A 85 -5.23 25.26 -13.67
CA SER A 85 -4.89 24.75 -15.00
C SER A 85 -6.10 24.06 -15.65
N GLN A 86 -7.15 24.85 -15.91
CA GLN A 86 -8.46 24.43 -16.45
C GLN A 86 -8.41 23.83 -17.87
N LYS A 87 -7.26 23.65 -18.50
CA LYS A 87 -7.18 23.23 -19.91
C LYS A 87 -7.12 21.73 -20.16
N ARG A 88 -7.20 20.90 -19.14
CA ARG A 88 -7.22 19.47 -19.36
C ARG A 88 -8.65 18.96 -19.21
N ASN A 89 -9.30 18.65 -20.34
CA ASN A 89 -10.51 17.82 -20.39
C ASN A 89 -10.13 16.41 -19.88
N VAL A 90 -9.93 16.28 -18.57
CA VAL A 90 -9.75 14.97 -17.96
C VAL A 90 -11.14 14.38 -17.82
N ASP A 91 -11.36 13.22 -18.43
CA ASP A 91 -12.57 12.45 -18.21
C ASP A 91 -12.58 11.96 -16.75
N THR A 92 -13.08 12.83 -15.88
CA THR A 92 -13.11 12.62 -14.43
C THR A 92 -13.83 11.32 -14.07
N GLY A 93 -14.85 10.94 -14.84
CA GLY A 93 -15.62 9.71 -14.61
C GLY A 93 -14.76 8.46 -14.76
N ASN A 94 -13.99 8.37 -15.82
CA ASN A 94 -13.11 7.23 -16.07
C ASN A 94 -11.96 7.17 -15.05
N VAL A 95 -11.43 8.31 -14.63
CA VAL A 95 -10.38 8.35 -13.61
C VAL A 95 -10.90 7.88 -12.25
N VAL A 96 -12.07 8.35 -11.83
CA VAL A 96 -12.70 7.90 -10.57
C VAL A 96 -12.97 6.41 -10.60
N LEU A 97 -13.55 5.89 -11.70
CA LEU A 97 -13.83 4.47 -11.84
C LEU A 97 -12.54 3.62 -11.77
N LEU A 98 -11.49 4.04 -12.46
CA LEU A 98 -10.19 3.36 -12.43
C LEU A 98 -9.60 3.37 -11.02
N THR A 99 -9.64 4.51 -10.34
CA THR A 99 -9.12 4.66 -8.97
C THR A 99 -9.85 3.74 -7.99
N LEU A 100 -11.19 3.69 -8.06
CA LEU A 100 -12.00 2.80 -7.23
C LEU A 100 -11.73 1.32 -7.54
N SER A 101 -11.58 0.96 -8.80
CA SER A 101 -11.26 -0.41 -9.22
C SER A 101 -9.89 -0.85 -8.68
N MET A 102 -8.89 0.02 -8.79
CA MET A 102 -7.55 -0.23 -8.27
C MET A 102 -7.53 -0.33 -6.73
N ALA A 103 -8.30 0.52 -6.03
CA ALA A 103 -8.46 0.45 -4.58
C ALA A 103 -9.08 -0.89 -4.15
N PHE A 104 -10.10 -1.37 -4.87
CA PHE A 104 -10.74 -2.65 -4.60
C PHE A 104 -9.80 -3.84 -4.83
N ILE A 105 -9.07 -3.86 -5.95
CA ILE A 105 -8.07 -4.90 -6.24
C ILE A 105 -6.97 -4.90 -5.18
N SER A 106 -6.49 -3.73 -4.79
CA SER A 106 -5.51 -3.54 -3.73
C SER A 106 -5.98 -4.10 -2.39
N TRP A 107 -7.24 -3.85 -2.02
CA TRP A 107 -7.81 -4.39 -0.79
C TRP A 107 -7.98 -5.92 -0.83
N ILE A 108 -8.41 -6.49 -1.97
CA ILE A 108 -8.45 -7.96 -2.16
C ILE A 108 -7.06 -8.56 -1.96
N SER A 109 -6.01 -7.90 -2.43
CA SER A 109 -4.63 -8.35 -2.24
C SER A 109 -4.24 -8.44 -0.76
N LEU A 110 -4.69 -7.48 0.08
CA LEU A 110 -4.51 -7.56 1.54
C LEU A 110 -5.26 -8.75 2.16
N VAL A 111 -6.45 -9.05 1.68
CA VAL A 111 -7.21 -10.21 2.16
C VAL A 111 -6.47 -11.51 1.81
N LEU A 112 -5.95 -11.63 0.59
CA LEU A 112 -5.14 -12.77 0.17
C LEU A 112 -3.87 -12.90 1.01
N ALA A 113 -3.15 -11.81 1.28
CA ALA A 113 -2.00 -11.81 2.16
C ALA A 113 -2.33 -12.36 3.55
N ALA A 114 -3.44 -11.90 4.14
CA ALA A 114 -3.87 -12.37 5.47
C ALA A 114 -4.27 -13.86 5.48
N ILE A 115 -4.86 -14.36 4.40
CA ILE A 115 -5.17 -15.80 4.26
C ILE A 115 -3.87 -16.60 4.22
N ILE A 116 -2.91 -16.20 3.38
CA ILE A 116 -1.62 -16.86 3.26
C ILE A 116 -0.88 -16.85 4.60
N GLU A 117 -0.81 -15.69 5.29
CA GLU A 117 -0.21 -15.57 6.62
C GLU A 117 -0.81 -16.57 7.60
N THR A 118 -2.14 -16.70 7.62
CA THR A 118 -2.83 -17.63 8.52
C THR A 118 -2.46 -19.08 8.23
N TYR A 119 -2.36 -19.47 6.96
CA TYR A 119 -1.97 -20.84 6.61
C TYR A 119 -0.51 -21.14 6.89
N VAL A 120 0.39 -20.19 6.64
CA VAL A 120 1.84 -20.38 6.83
C VAL A 120 2.23 -20.31 8.30
N SER A 121 1.52 -19.57 9.15
CA SER A 121 1.80 -19.49 10.60
C SER A 121 1.45 -20.77 11.36
N HIS A 122 0.76 -21.71 10.74
CA HIS A 122 0.40 -23.02 11.34
C HIS A 122 1.34 -24.17 10.90
N ILE A 123 2.35 -23.90 10.07
CA ILE A 123 3.41 -24.83 9.66
C ILE A 123 4.69 -24.51 10.44
#